data_82bf5808a6b7fa0c6c6e597b508f6a4a
#
_entry.id   82bf5808a6b7fa0c6c6e597b508f6a4a
#
_cell.length_a   1.000
_cell.length_b   1.000
_cell.length_c   1.000
_cell.angle_alpha   90.00
_cell.angle_beta   90.00
_cell.angle_gamma   90.00
#
_symmetry.space_group_name_H-M   'P 1'
#
loop_
_entity.id
_entity.type
_entity.pdbx_description
1 polymer ?
#
loop_
_entity_poly.entity_id
_entity_poly.type
_entity_poly.pdbx_seq_one_letter_code
_entity_poly.pdbx_strand_id
1 'polypeptide(L)'
;NCRYITFNDGKAYVSSYAGPVGIDPNARPGKVVEVDTTSLAVTREVVVGYQPEEMVIKDGKLYVANSGGYRFPDYDRTVSVIDLKTFQVIKTIDVAINLHRMKLDRYGRIYVSSRGDYYGTGSDVFIIDTQTDRVTGNLGIAASEMCLSGDSIYMTSVEWSYVTESNTITYALYDVKQNKIVSRNFITDGTETEITIPYGIAVNPETKEIFVTDAKSYVVPGY
;
A
#
# COMPACT_ATOMS: atom_id res chain seq x y z
N ASN A 1 8.84 14.16 5.74
CA ASN A 1 7.47 13.65 5.84
C ASN A 1 7.46 12.14 6.09
N CYS A 2 7.08 11.72 7.30
CA CYS A 2 6.82 10.33 7.64
C CYS A 2 5.53 9.87 6.98
N ARG A 3 5.49 8.62 6.51
CA ARG A 3 4.34 8.08 5.78
C ARG A 3 3.70 6.90 6.51
N TYR A 4 4.47 5.85 6.71
CA TYR A 4 4.00 4.63 7.35
C TYR A 4 4.94 4.19 8.45
N ILE A 5 4.40 3.41 9.38
CA ILE A 5 5.13 2.83 10.49
C ILE A 5 4.76 1.35 10.61
N THR A 6 5.75 0.50 10.83
CA THR A 6 5.56 -0.90 11.20
C THR A 6 6.50 -1.26 12.36
N PHE A 7 6.20 -2.34 13.07
CA PHE A 7 6.92 -2.71 14.30
C PHE A 7 7.43 -4.14 14.22
N ASN A 8 8.62 -4.37 14.76
CA ASN A 8 9.18 -5.69 14.99
C ASN A 8 10.25 -5.65 16.07
N ASP A 9 10.22 -6.61 17.01
CA ASP A 9 11.25 -6.81 18.05
C ASP A 9 11.68 -5.54 18.79
N GLY A 10 10.72 -4.76 19.30
CA GLY A 10 11.02 -3.53 20.04
C GLY A 10 11.57 -2.38 19.18
N LYS A 11 11.44 -2.49 17.87
CA LYS A 11 11.81 -1.45 16.90
C LYS A 11 10.57 -1.00 16.12
N ALA A 12 10.54 0.28 15.79
CA ALA A 12 9.62 0.87 14.82
C ALA A 12 10.40 1.23 13.55
N TYR A 13 9.85 0.90 12.41
CA TYR A 13 10.38 1.27 11.10
C TYR A 13 9.47 2.28 10.46
N VAL A 14 9.99 3.43 10.07
CA VAL A 14 9.21 4.55 9.54
C VAL A 14 9.70 4.90 8.14
N SER A 15 8.80 4.84 7.16
CA SER A 15 9.08 5.34 5.82
C SER A 15 8.94 6.86 5.74
N SER A 16 9.83 7.51 5.01
CA SER A 16 9.87 8.97 4.87
C SER A 16 10.27 9.37 3.45
N TYR A 17 9.55 10.34 2.90
CA TYR A 17 9.88 10.94 1.59
C TYR A 17 11.22 11.68 1.59
N ALA A 18 11.74 12.05 2.76
CA ALA A 18 12.94 12.88 2.92
C ALA A 18 12.88 14.24 2.19
N GLY A 19 11.69 14.72 1.88
CA GLY A 19 11.44 15.95 1.16
C GLY A 19 10.00 16.45 1.31
N PRO A 20 9.62 17.52 0.60
CA PRO A 20 8.26 18.05 0.62
C PRO A 20 7.25 17.07 -0.03
N VAL A 21 5.97 17.27 0.27
CA VAL A 21 4.86 16.61 -0.41
C VAL A 21 4.38 17.58 -1.50
N GLY A 22 4.61 17.23 -2.74
CA GLY A 22 4.24 18.03 -3.90
C GLY A 22 4.92 17.51 -5.16
N ILE A 23 4.41 17.88 -6.33
CA ILE A 23 4.98 17.47 -7.62
C ILE A 23 6.38 18.05 -7.74
N ASP A 24 7.37 17.17 -7.76
CA ASP A 24 8.78 17.51 -7.92
C ASP A 24 9.51 16.40 -8.68
N PRO A 25 9.75 16.60 -9.99
CA PRO A 25 10.50 15.63 -10.80
C PRO A 25 11.96 15.47 -10.34
N ASN A 26 12.49 16.43 -9.55
CA ASN A 26 13.82 16.38 -8.98
C ASN A 26 13.85 15.88 -7.54
N ALA A 27 12.74 15.31 -7.04
CA ALA A 27 12.66 14.75 -5.70
C ALA A 27 13.82 13.78 -5.42
N ARG A 28 14.33 13.81 -4.20
CA ARG A 28 15.37 12.88 -3.76
C ARG A 28 14.75 11.52 -3.39
N PRO A 29 15.52 10.43 -3.48
CA PRO A 29 15.10 9.16 -2.91
C PRO A 29 14.72 9.30 -1.44
N GLY A 30 13.71 8.55 -1.02
CA GLY A 30 13.26 8.51 0.35
C GLY A 30 14.12 7.61 1.22
N LYS A 31 13.73 7.45 2.47
CA LYS A 31 14.44 6.60 3.42
C LYS A 31 13.51 5.87 4.36
N VAL A 32 14.03 4.82 4.95
CA VAL A 32 13.45 4.18 6.14
C VAL A 32 14.36 4.47 7.32
N VAL A 33 13.76 4.83 8.45
CA VAL A 33 14.47 4.98 9.74
C VAL A 33 14.01 3.89 10.70
N GLU A 34 14.96 3.37 11.47
CA GLU A 34 14.70 2.49 12.59
C GLU A 34 14.70 3.31 13.89
N VAL A 35 13.69 3.14 14.70
CA VAL A 35 13.51 3.80 15.99
C VAL A 35 13.43 2.74 17.08
N ASP A 36 14.21 2.88 18.13
CA ASP A 36 14.07 2.06 19.34
C ASP A 36 12.82 2.49 20.11
N THR A 37 11.88 1.54 20.35
CA THR A 37 10.57 1.86 20.95
C THR A 37 10.64 2.17 22.45
N THR A 38 11.76 1.89 23.11
CA THR A 38 11.97 2.19 24.53
C THR A 38 12.59 3.56 24.72
N SER A 39 13.68 3.83 24.01
CA SER A 39 14.41 5.11 24.10
C SER A 39 13.85 6.20 23.20
N LEU A 40 13.02 5.84 22.20
CA LEU A 40 12.49 6.69 21.14
C LEU A 40 13.58 7.32 20.27
N ALA A 41 14.79 6.78 20.31
CA ALA A 41 15.91 7.25 19.50
C ALA A 41 15.91 6.63 18.11
N VAL A 42 16.23 7.42 17.09
CA VAL A 42 16.57 6.91 15.76
C VAL A 42 17.91 6.20 15.86
N THR A 43 17.97 4.92 15.53
CA THR A 43 19.15 4.07 15.66
C THR A 43 19.87 3.86 14.34
N ARG A 44 19.12 3.73 13.23
CA ARG A 44 19.68 3.51 11.88
C ARG A 44 18.80 4.16 10.83
N GLU A 45 19.36 4.41 9.66
CA GLU A 45 18.62 4.83 8.48
C GLU A 45 19.19 4.22 7.20
N VAL A 46 18.34 4.01 6.21
CA VAL A 46 18.72 3.50 4.89
C VAL A 46 17.92 4.21 3.80
N VAL A 47 18.61 4.59 2.71
CA VAL A 47 17.98 5.17 1.52
C VAL A 47 17.32 4.05 0.74
N VAL A 48 16.09 4.30 0.26
CA VAL A 48 15.28 3.40 -0.57
C VAL A 48 14.90 4.09 -1.88
N GLY A 49 13.84 3.64 -2.55
CA GLY A 49 13.32 4.32 -3.74
C GLY A 49 12.64 5.64 -3.42
N TYR A 50 11.98 6.18 -4.42
CA TYR A 50 11.33 7.49 -4.31
C TYR A 50 9.97 7.37 -3.62
N GLN A 51 9.73 8.28 -2.67
CA GLN A 51 8.47 8.42 -1.96
C GLN A 51 7.95 7.08 -1.42
N PRO A 52 8.69 6.47 -0.46
CA PRO A 52 8.33 5.18 0.12
C PRO A 52 7.02 5.28 0.91
N GLU A 53 6.17 4.30 0.72
CA GLU A 53 4.84 4.16 1.28
C GLU A 53 4.77 3.02 2.31
N GLU A 54 3.75 2.16 2.24
CA GLU A 54 3.53 1.09 3.20
C GLU A 54 4.64 0.03 3.16
N MET A 55 4.84 -0.63 4.30
CA MET A 55 5.91 -1.60 4.51
C MET A 55 5.37 -2.84 5.21
N VAL A 56 5.96 -4.00 4.90
CA VAL A 56 5.69 -5.27 5.60
C VAL A 56 7.00 -5.99 5.93
N ILE A 57 6.97 -6.78 7.00
CA ILE A 57 8.14 -7.53 7.48
C ILE A 57 7.88 -9.02 7.33
N LYS A 58 8.85 -9.75 6.76
CA LYS A 58 8.85 -11.21 6.66
C LYS A 58 10.27 -11.77 6.77
N ASP A 59 10.46 -12.70 7.70
CA ASP A 59 11.70 -13.48 7.86
C ASP A 59 12.98 -12.63 7.90
N GLY A 60 12.96 -11.56 8.72
CA GLY A 60 14.10 -10.65 8.87
C GLY A 60 14.32 -9.68 7.72
N LYS A 61 13.41 -9.63 6.75
CA LYS A 61 13.40 -8.66 5.65
C LYS A 61 12.26 -7.66 5.83
N LEU A 62 12.53 -6.39 5.53
CA LEU A 62 11.53 -5.33 5.42
C LEU A 62 11.35 -4.97 3.95
N TYR A 63 10.13 -5.11 3.46
CA TYR A 63 9.72 -4.75 2.10
C TYR A 63 9.07 -3.38 2.12
N VAL A 64 9.49 -2.48 1.23
CA VAL A 64 9.08 -1.08 1.20
C VAL A 64 8.55 -0.75 -0.18
N ALA A 65 7.28 -0.39 -0.31
CA ALA A 65 6.71 0.10 -1.57
C ALA A 65 7.23 1.51 -1.87
N ASN A 66 7.74 1.73 -3.07
CA ASN A 66 8.19 3.04 -3.53
C ASN A 66 7.21 3.54 -4.60
N SER A 67 6.55 4.66 -4.35
CA SER A 67 5.54 5.18 -5.27
C SER A 67 6.12 6.11 -6.33
N GLY A 68 7.03 7.00 -5.93
CA GLY A 68 7.40 8.13 -6.77
C GLY A 68 6.19 8.97 -7.18
N GLY A 69 5.09 8.94 -6.42
CA GLY A 69 3.79 9.48 -6.82
C GLY A 69 3.79 10.97 -7.13
N TYR A 70 4.72 11.73 -6.55
CA TYR A 70 4.91 13.15 -6.84
C TYR A 70 6.02 13.44 -7.87
N ARG A 71 6.58 12.41 -8.51
CA ARG A 71 7.58 12.56 -9.58
C ARG A 71 6.98 12.48 -10.98
N PHE A 72 5.71 12.74 -11.13
CA PHE A 72 5.05 12.72 -12.45
C PHE A 72 5.91 13.39 -13.54
N PRO A 73 6.10 12.77 -14.73
CA PRO A 73 5.58 11.45 -15.11
C PRO A 73 6.48 10.25 -14.72
N ASP A 74 7.63 10.50 -14.10
CA ASP A 74 8.67 9.51 -13.79
C ASP A 74 8.43 8.83 -12.43
N TYR A 75 7.28 8.17 -12.28
CA TYR A 75 6.96 7.41 -11.07
C TYR A 75 8.02 6.36 -10.71
N ASP A 76 8.19 6.09 -9.41
CA ASP A 76 8.90 4.87 -9.01
C ASP A 76 7.98 3.65 -9.24
N ARG A 77 8.61 2.49 -9.35
CA ARG A 77 7.91 1.24 -9.67
C ARG A 77 8.42 0.05 -8.87
N THR A 78 9.15 0.32 -7.79
CA THR A 78 9.95 -0.69 -7.12
C THR A 78 9.49 -0.98 -5.71
N VAL A 79 9.80 -2.21 -5.24
CA VAL A 79 9.81 -2.56 -3.83
C VAL A 79 11.25 -2.75 -3.40
N SER A 80 11.71 -1.97 -2.42
CA SER A 80 13.02 -2.15 -1.79
C SER A 80 12.95 -3.23 -0.73
N VAL A 81 13.90 -4.16 -0.72
CA VAL A 81 14.04 -5.22 0.29
C VAL A 81 15.23 -4.90 1.17
N ILE A 82 14.99 -4.64 2.43
CA ILE A 82 16.00 -4.32 3.45
C ILE A 82 16.22 -5.55 4.34
N ASP A 83 17.46 -5.98 4.49
CA ASP A 83 17.84 -6.94 5.54
C ASP A 83 17.85 -6.23 6.90
N LEU A 84 17.02 -6.68 7.85
CA LEU A 84 16.86 -6.02 9.14
C LEU A 84 18.10 -6.17 10.06
N LYS A 85 18.93 -7.18 9.83
CA LYS A 85 20.16 -7.39 10.59
C LYS A 85 21.24 -6.36 10.22
N THR A 86 21.49 -6.19 8.93
CA THR A 86 22.50 -5.27 8.40
C THR A 86 21.97 -3.85 8.19
N PHE A 87 20.65 -3.72 8.06
CA PHE A 87 19.90 -2.52 7.71
C PHE A 87 20.37 -1.89 6.38
N GLN A 88 20.55 -2.76 5.39
CA GLN A 88 20.94 -2.41 4.04
C GLN A 88 19.91 -2.91 3.03
N VAL A 89 19.71 -2.18 1.94
CA VAL A 89 18.93 -2.67 0.80
C VAL A 89 19.70 -3.80 0.14
N ILE A 90 19.15 -5.00 0.16
CA ILE A 90 19.77 -6.21 -0.43
C ILE A 90 19.19 -6.56 -1.79
N LYS A 91 18.00 -6.03 -2.12
CA LYS A 91 17.34 -6.26 -3.41
C LYS A 91 16.35 -5.14 -3.72
N THR A 92 16.15 -4.90 -5.01
CA THR A 92 15.06 -4.07 -5.52
C THR A 92 14.24 -4.92 -6.49
N ILE A 93 12.92 -4.97 -6.27
CA ILE A 93 11.98 -5.73 -7.08
C ILE A 93 11.24 -4.73 -7.97
N ASP A 94 11.34 -4.89 -9.29
CA ASP A 94 10.51 -4.14 -10.24
C ASP A 94 9.09 -4.72 -10.23
N VAL A 95 8.06 -3.89 -10.02
CA VAL A 95 6.67 -4.33 -9.87
C VAL A 95 5.76 -3.56 -10.83
N ALA A 96 5.38 -2.34 -10.47
CA ALA A 96 4.49 -1.48 -11.23
C ALA A 96 4.62 -0.03 -10.73
N ILE A 97 4.24 0.94 -11.52
CA ILE A 97 4.35 2.36 -11.17
C ILE A 97 3.45 2.72 -9.98
N ASN A 98 3.87 3.73 -9.21
CA ASN A 98 3.05 4.38 -8.19
C ASN A 98 2.49 3.40 -7.14
N LEU A 99 3.37 2.59 -6.54
CA LEU A 99 3.00 1.61 -5.51
C LEU A 99 2.53 2.29 -4.23
N HIS A 100 1.59 1.66 -3.51
CA HIS A 100 1.00 2.28 -2.33
C HIS A 100 0.84 1.35 -1.13
N ARG A 101 -0.23 0.56 -1.09
CA ARG A 101 -0.54 -0.32 0.04
C ARG A 101 0.12 -1.67 -0.09
N MET A 102 0.48 -2.27 1.04
CA MET A 102 1.05 -3.61 1.12
C MET A 102 0.37 -4.43 2.21
N LYS A 103 0.02 -5.66 1.91
CA LYS A 103 -0.43 -6.65 2.90
C LYS A 103 0.34 -7.95 2.71
N LEU A 104 0.76 -8.55 3.83
CA LEU A 104 1.47 -9.83 3.85
C LEU A 104 0.54 -10.91 4.38
N ASP A 105 0.31 -11.95 3.60
CA ASP A 105 -0.46 -13.10 4.04
C ASP A 105 0.39 -14.11 4.84
N ARG A 106 -0.27 -15.04 5.49
CA ARG A 106 0.39 -16.08 6.28
C ARG A 106 1.14 -17.13 5.44
N TYR A 107 0.96 -17.10 4.12
CA TYR A 107 1.64 -18.00 3.18
C TYR A 107 2.93 -17.40 2.60
N GLY A 108 3.28 -16.18 3.00
CA GLY A 108 4.48 -15.49 2.55
C GLY A 108 4.32 -14.75 1.23
N ARG A 109 3.10 -14.36 0.85
CA ARG A 109 2.84 -13.51 -0.31
C ARG A 109 2.52 -12.09 0.13
N ILE A 110 3.14 -11.14 -0.54
CA ILE A 110 2.85 -9.73 -0.38
C ILE A 110 1.92 -9.31 -1.51
N TYR A 111 0.83 -8.65 -1.15
CA TYR A 111 -0.09 -7.99 -2.08
C TYR A 111 0.23 -6.50 -2.04
N VAL A 112 0.65 -5.94 -3.16
CA VAL A 112 1.02 -4.52 -3.28
C VAL A 112 0.16 -3.83 -4.33
N SER A 113 -0.51 -2.74 -3.94
CA SER A 113 -1.33 -1.96 -4.86
C SER A 113 -0.50 -0.96 -5.65
N SER A 114 -0.85 -0.78 -6.91
CA SER A 114 -0.42 0.30 -7.80
C SER A 114 -1.61 1.22 -8.05
N ARG A 115 -1.39 2.52 -8.02
CA ARG A 115 -2.40 3.52 -8.39
C ARG A 115 -2.44 3.80 -9.90
N GLY A 116 -1.50 3.23 -10.67
CA GLY A 116 -1.34 3.60 -12.08
C GLY A 116 -0.89 5.04 -12.27
N ASP A 117 -1.22 5.61 -13.42
CA ASP A 117 -0.85 6.98 -13.80
C ASP A 117 -2.04 7.95 -13.93
N TYR A 118 -3.26 7.45 -13.66
CA TYR A 118 -4.54 8.16 -13.78
C TYR A 118 -4.97 8.52 -15.21
N TYR A 119 -4.18 8.16 -16.24
CA TYR A 119 -4.46 8.48 -17.64
C TYR A 119 -4.67 7.25 -18.51
N GLY A 120 -3.78 6.28 -18.48
CA GLY A 120 -3.85 5.11 -19.35
C GLY A 120 -3.44 3.80 -18.67
N THR A 121 -2.56 3.89 -17.67
CA THR A 121 -2.18 2.75 -16.85
C THR A 121 -3.09 2.69 -15.64
N GLY A 122 -4.01 1.73 -15.63
CA GLY A 122 -4.96 1.54 -14.51
C GLY A 122 -4.29 1.05 -13.23
N SER A 123 -5.05 1.16 -12.13
CA SER A 123 -4.69 0.58 -10.83
C SER A 123 -4.81 -0.95 -10.85
N ASP A 124 -3.96 -1.64 -10.09
CA ASP A 124 -4.01 -3.09 -9.90
C ASP A 124 -3.32 -3.49 -8.59
N VAL A 125 -3.47 -4.75 -8.19
CA VAL A 125 -2.77 -5.35 -7.06
C VAL A 125 -1.85 -6.45 -7.55
N PHE A 126 -0.57 -6.32 -7.27
CA PHE A 126 0.48 -7.28 -7.67
C PHE A 126 0.85 -8.19 -6.50
N ILE A 127 1.28 -9.42 -6.82
CA ILE A 127 1.64 -10.43 -5.84
C ILE A 127 3.16 -10.66 -5.91
N ILE A 128 3.83 -10.53 -4.75
CA ILE A 128 5.25 -10.84 -4.59
C ILE A 128 5.36 -12.07 -3.69
N ASP A 129 6.12 -13.06 -4.13
CA ASP A 129 6.52 -14.21 -3.31
C ASP A 129 7.78 -13.86 -2.52
N THR A 130 7.72 -13.96 -1.18
CA THR A 130 8.84 -13.58 -0.30
C THR A 130 9.95 -14.61 -0.21
N GLN A 131 9.75 -15.84 -0.70
CA GLN A 131 10.80 -16.85 -0.78
C GLN A 131 11.74 -16.59 -1.95
N THR A 132 11.19 -16.11 -3.06
CA THR A 132 11.95 -15.84 -4.30
C THR A 132 12.24 -14.34 -4.48
N ASP A 133 11.56 -13.46 -3.75
CA ASP A 133 11.55 -12.02 -3.93
C ASP A 133 11.25 -11.65 -5.39
N ARG A 134 10.16 -12.18 -5.94
CA ARG A 134 9.73 -11.96 -7.32
C ARG A 134 8.23 -11.72 -7.41
N VAL A 135 7.83 -10.91 -8.38
CA VAL A 135 6.42 -10.79 -8.77
C VAL A 135 5.97 -12.11 -9.39
N THR A 136 4.84 -12.64 -8.93
CA THR A 136 4.27 -13.91 -9.39
C THR A 136 2.94 -13.76 -10.13
N GLY A 137 2.33 -12.58 -10.07
CA GLY A 137 1.06 -12.28 -10.74
C GLY A 137 0.45 -10.98 -10.27
N ASN A 138 -0.77 -10.75 -10.72
CA ASN A 138 -1.62 -9.63 -10.33
C ASN A 138 -3.09 -10.09 -10.22
N LEU A 139 -3.94 -9.27 -9.60
CA LEU A 139 -5.34 -9.61 -9.35
C LEU A 139 -6.30 -9.10 -10.42
N GLY A 140 -5.92 -8.10 -11.21
CA GLY A 140 -6.81 -7.40 -12.13
C GLY A 140 -7.92 -6.64 -11.38
N ILE A 141 -7.59 -6.09 -10.20
CA ILE A 141 -8.50 -5.33 -9.34
C ILE A 141 -7.77 -4.11 -8.79
N ALA A 142 -8.42 -2.95 -8.92
CA ALA A 142 -7.96 -1.73 -8.29
C ALA A 142 -8.09 -1.79 -6.76
N ALA A 143 -7.09 -1.27 -6.04
CA ALA A 143 -7.15 -1.09 -4.60
C ALA A 143 -6.42 0.19 -4.17
N SER A 144 -7.17 1.15 -3.65
CA SER A 144 -6.62 2.33 -2.95
C SER A 144 -6.30 1.98 -1.51
N GLU A 145 -7.15 1.18 -0.87
CA GLU A 145 -6.99 0.69 0.50
C GLU A 145 -7.20 -0.82 0.56
N MET A 146 -6.49 -1.45 1.48
CA MET A 146 -6.58 -2.90 1.71
C MET A 146 -6.55 -3.22 3.19
N CYS A 147 -7.39 -4.18 3.62
CA CYS A 147 -7.35 -4.78 4.95
C CYS A 147 -7.30 -6.30 4.85
N LEU A 148 -6.29 -6.91 5.46
CA LEU A 148 -6.17 -8.37 5.54
C LEU A 148 -6.73 -8.85 6.89
N SER A 149 -7.69 -9.76 6.86
CA SER A 149 -8.23 -10.44 8.03
C SER A 149 -8.33 -11.94 7.77
N GLY A 150 -7.49 -12.72 8.43
CA GLY A 150 -7.37 -14.16 8.19
C GLY A 150 -6.90 -14.46 6.76
N ASP A 151 -7.73 -15.15 5.99
CA ASP A 151 -7.48 -15.47 4.58
C ASP A 151 -8.18 -14.51 3.60
N SER A 152 -8.76 -13.41 4.10
CA SER A 152 -9.54 -12.46 3.31
C SER A 152 -8.84 -11.12 3.19
N ILE A 153 -8.63 -10.63 1.96
CA ILE A 153 -8.25 -9.24 1.69
C ILE A 153 -9.48 -8.49 1.22
N TYR A 154 -9.91 -7.53 2.02
CA TYR A 154 -10.94 -6.56 1.68
C TYR A 154 -10.27 -5.35 1.03
N MET A 155 -10.75 -4.93 -0.12
CA MET A 155 -10.16 -3.86 -0.92
C MET A 155 -11.23 -2.83 -1.26
N THR A 156 -10.90 -1.55 -1.06
CA THR A 156 -11.69 -0.45 -1.59
C THR A 156 -10.87 0.36 -2.56
N SER A 157 -11.48 0.88 -3.61
CA SER A 157 -10.81 1.78 -4.55
C SER A 157 -11.73 2.91 -4.98
N VAL A 158 -11.15 4.07 -5.20
CA VAL A 158 -11.74 5.19 -5.91
C VAL A 158 -10.81 5.55 -7.04
N GLU A 159 -11.25 5.36 -8.26
CA GLU A 159 -10.47 5.67 -9.45
C GLU A 159 -11.13 6.80 -10.23
N TRP A 160 -10.46 7.93 -10.33
CA TRP A 160 -10.86 9.02 -11.20
C TRP A 160 -10.50 8.69 -12.65
N SER A 161 -11.43 8.92 -13.56
CA SER A 161 -11.18 8.85 -15.00
C SER A 161 -11.25 10.24 -15.61
N TYR A 162 -10.16 10.70 -16.18
CA TYR A 162 -10.15 11.95 -16.96
C TYR A 162 -10.89 11.83 -18.31
N VAL A 163 -11.24 10.60 -18.72
CA VAL A 163 -12.02 10.36 -19.95
C VAL A 163 -13.52 10.51 -19.71
N THR A 164 -14.00 9.96 -18.58
CA THR A 164 -15.44 9.99 -18.24
C THR A 164 -15.80 11.09 -17.23
N GLU A 165 -14.78 11.78 -16.70
CA GLU A 165 -14.90 12.81 -15.65
C GLU A 165 -15.71 12.29 -14.44
N SER A 166 -15.45 11.05 -14.05
CA SER A 166 -16.19 10.38 -12.98
C SER A 166 -15.29 9.43 -12.18
N ASN A 167 -15.72 9.13 -10.96
CA ASN A 167 -15.11 8.11 -10.12
C ASN A 167 -15.73 6.73 -10.39
N THR A 168 -14.88 5.70 -10.45
CA THR A 168 -15.28 4.30 -10.31
C THR A 168 -14.93 3.83 -8.91
N ILE A 169 -15.91 3.32 -8.18
CA ILE A 169 -15.72 2.80 -6.82
C ILE A 169 -15.79 1.27 -6.87
N THR A 170 -14.85 0.62 -6.19
CA THR A 170 -14.79 -0.85 -6.11
C THR A 170 -14.71 -1.30 -4.66
N TYR A 171 -15.43 -2.38 -4.32
CA TYR A 171 -15.41 -3.06 -3.03
C TYR A 171 -15.14 -4.54 -3.25
N ALA A 172 -13.88 -4.95 -3.39
CA ALA A 172 -13.55 -6.32 -3.72
C ALA A 172 -13.11 -7.14 -2.50
N LEU A 173 -13.45 -8.42 -2.51
CA LEU A 173 -13.02 -9.43 -1.56
C LEU A 173 -12.22 -10.51 -2.30
N TYR A 174 -10.99 -10.74 -1.84
CA TYR A 174 -10.12 -11.78 -2.34
C TYR A 174 -9.77 -12.79 -1.26
N ASP A 175 -9.90 -14.09 -1.58
CA ASP A 175 -9.48 -15.19 -0.71
C ASP A 175 -8.06 -15.59 -1.06
N VAL A 176 -7.11 -15.32 -0.13
CA VAL A 176 -5.70 -15.63 -0.34
C VAL A 176 -5.42 -17.13 -0.31
N LYS A 177 -6.22 -17.94 0.41
CA LYS A 177 -6.05 -19.38 0.48
C LYS A 177 -6.48 -20.05 -0.82
N GLN A 178 -7.61 -19.63 -1.36
CA GLN A 178 -8.15 -20.17 -2.62
C GLN A 178 -7.58 -19.48 -3.86
N ASN A 179 -6.84 -18.38 -3.64
CA ASN A 179 -6.22 -17.58 -4.71
C ASN A 179 -7.26 -17.10 -5.74
N LYS A 180 -8.38 -16.55 -5.25
CA LYS A 180 -9.47 -16.10 -6.12
C LYS A 180 -10.23 -14.90 -5.58
N ILE A 181 -10.83 -14.14 -6.48
CA ILE A 181 -11.81 -13.10 -6.16
C ILE A 181 -13.11 -13.80 -5.70
N VAL A 182 -13.56 -13.49 -4.47
CA VAL A 182 -14.79 -14.00 -3.89
C VAL A 182 -15.96 -13.11 -4.25
N SER A 183 -15.75 -11.79 -4.21
CA SER A 183 -16.78 -10.81 -4.55
C SER A 183 -16.12 -9.57 -5.16
N ARG A 184 -16.85 -8.91 -6.06
CA ARG A 184 -16.49 -7.58 -6.56
C ARG A 184 -17.27 -6.45 -5.86
N ASN A 185 -18.22 -6.82 -5.00
CA ASN A 185 -18.85 -5.94 -4.01
C ASN A 185 -19.13 -6.77 -2.76
N PHE A 186 -18.42 -6.50 -1.65
CA PHE A 186 -18.65 -7.18 -0.38
C PHE A 186 -19.68 -6.48 0.51
N ILE A 187 -20.11 -5.27 0.15
CA ILE A 187 -21.17 -4.54 0.84
C ILE A 187 -22.51 -5.09 0.29
N THR A 188 -23.32 -5.66 1.16
CA THR A 188 -24.53 -6.39 0.75
C THR A 188 -25.82 -5.84 1.35
N ASP A 189 -25.74 -4.75 2.11
CA ASP A 189 -26.87 -4.11 2.80
C ASP A 189 -27.39 -2.85 2.08
N GLY A 190 -26.77 -2.49 0.95
CA GLY A 190 -27.14 -1.32 0.13
C GLY A 190 -26.47 -0.02 0.55
N THR A 191 -25.67 -0.03 1.63
CA THR A 191 -25.01 1.19 2.13
C THR A 191 -23.88 1.69 1.22
N GLU A 192 -23.40 0.87 0.26
CA GLU A 192 -22.40 1.28 -0.73
C GLU A 192 -22.84 2.50 -1.55
N THR A 193 -24.13 2.73 -1.71
CA THR A 193 -24.67 3.88 -2.45
C THR A 193 -24.55 5.19 -1.67
N GLU A 194 -24.36 5.12 -0.36
CA GLU A 194 -24.20 6.28 0.51
C GLU A 194 -22.73 6.72 0.63
N ILE A 195 -21.80 5.83 0.25
CA ILE A 195 -20.36 6.09 0.30
C ILE A 195 -19.94 6.80 -0.99
N THR A 196 -19.40 8.00 -0.83
CA THR A 196 -18.98 8.84 -1.96
C THR A 196 -17.51 8.66 -2.30
N ILE A 197 -16.65 8.62 -1.28
CA ILE A 197 -15.19 8.49 -1.41
C ILE A 197 -14.70 7.54 -0.30
N PRO A 198 -14.71 6.21 -0.52
CA PRO A 198 -14.14 5.27 0.45
C PRO A 198 -12.66 5.60 0.68
N TYR A 199 -12.29 5.83 1.94
CA TYR A 199 -10.96 6.35 2.29
C TYR A 199 -10.14 5.41 3.14
N GLY A 200 -10.75 4.74 4.11
CA GLY A 200 -10.08 3.77 4.97
C GLY A 200 -10.94 2.54 5.19
N ILE A 201 -10.30 1.40 5.43
CA ILE A 201 -10.97 0.13 5.71
C ILE A 201 -10.30 -0.58 6.87
N ALA A 202 -11.10 -1.11 7.79
CA ALA A 202 -10.67 -1.98 8.87
C ALA A 202 -11.68 -3.11 9.07
N VAL A 203 -11.20 -4.24 9.57
CA VAL A 203 -12.05 -5.40 9.91
C VAL A 203 -11.77 -5.78 11.36
N ASN A 204 -12.82 -5.88 12.17
CA ASN A 204 -12.70 -6.43 13.51
C ASN A 204 -12.38 -7.93 13.40
N PRO A 205 -11.25 -8.41 13.94
CA PRO A 205 -10.84 -9.80 13.75
C PRO A 205 -11.74 -10.80 14.51
N GLU A 206 -12.48 -10.34 15.53
CA GLU A 206 -13.37 -11.18 16.35
C GLU A 206 -14.78 -11.21 15.77
N THR A 207 -15.40 -10.04 15.60
CA THR A 207 -16.81 -9.92 15.15
C THR A 207 -16.96 -10.03 13.63
N LYS A 208 -15.88 -9.83 12.87
CA LYS A 208 -15.86 -9.75 11.39
C LYS A 208 -16.61 -8.55 10.82
N GLU A 209 -16.97 -7.60 11.67
CA GLU A 209 -17.52 -6.32 11.20
C GLU A 209 -16.50 -5.57 10.38
N ILE A 210 -16.96 -4.99 9.27
CA ILE A 210 -16.16 -4.21 8.35
C ILE A 210 -16.49 -2.74 8.55
N PHE A 211 -15.48 -1.93 8.77
CA PHE A 211 -15.59 -0.48 8.88
C PHE A 211 -14.97 0.16 7.67
N VAL A 212 -15.76 0.95 6.93
CA VAL A 212 -15.29 1.76 5.81
C VAL A 212 -15.54 3.21 6.17
N THR A 213 -14.51 4.05 6.10
CA THR A 213 -14.66 5.49 6.28
C THR A 213 -14.92 6.15 4.93
N ASP A 214 -15.74 7.19 4.94
CA ASP A 214 -16.04 7.97 3.74
C ASP A 214 -15.52 9.40 3.90
N ALA A 215 -14.64 9.83 3.01
CA ALA A 215 -14.10 11.18 3.02
C ALA A 215 -15.13 12.22 2.52
N LYS A 216 -16.23 11.80 1.90
CA LYS A 216 -17.27 12.64 1.28
C LYS A 216 -16.72 13.63 0.23
N SER A 217 -15.72 14.41 0.58
CA SER A 217 -15.10 15.40 -0.30
C SER A 217 -13.66 15.68 0.13
N TYR A 218 -12.78 15.93 -0.84
CA TYR A 218 -11.42 16.43 -0.58
C TYR A 218 -11.31 17.95 -0.62
N VAL A 219 -12.38 18.63 -1.03
CA VAL A 219 -12.38 20.10 -1.27
C VAL A 219 -13.25 20.86 -0.29
N VAL A 220 -14.21 20.22 0.38
CA VAL A 220 -15.12 20.87 1.34
C VAL A 220 -14.72 20.45 2.75
N PRO A 221 -14.13 21.34 3.57
CA PRO A 221 -13.82 21.03 4.96
C PRO A 221 -15.09 20.75 5.79
N GLY A 222 -15.00 19.77 6.69
CA GLY A 222 -16.07 19.51 7.66
C GLY A 222 -17.10 18.45 7.25
N TYR A 223 -16.82 17.68 6.23
CA TYR A 223 -17.54 16.45 5.93
C TYR A 223 -16.87 15.24 6.57
#